data_5bd23f2bbfab8c7230e05da369e302be
#
_entry.id   5bd23f2bbfab8c7230e05da369e302be
#
_cell.length_a   1.000
_cell.length_b   1.000
_cell.length_c   1.000
_cell.angle_alpha   90.00
_cell.angle_beta   90.00
_cell.angle_gamma   90.00
#
_symmetry.space_group_name_H-M   'P 1'
#
loop_
_entity.id
_entity.type
_entity.pdbx_description
1 polymer ?
#
loop_
_entity_poly.entity_id
_entity_poly.type
_entity_poly.pdbx_seq_one_letter_code
_entity_poly.pdbx_strand_id
1 'polypeptide(L)'
;MAGTVIRSTALEKAHAHPEMIRSGAFSPGMKAGPFLYVSGCIAGDLTKDMTGQAREEFGYVELVLQEAGYTLADVVKLHAFITDQANYAAYSAVRKEYFPQDPPASTAVVTGLLVPGALLEIDVVAYKADD
;
A
#
# COMPACT_ATOMS: atom_id res chain seq x y z
N MET A 1 8.15 18.74 -13.47
CA MET A 1 7.65 17.54 -12.78
C MET A 1 7.22 17.91 -11.38
N ALA A 2 6.03 17.42 -10.94
CA ALA A 2 5.45 17.80 -9.65
C ALA A 2 6.18 17.22 -8.44
N GLY A 3 6.89 16.12 -8.61
CA GLY A 3 7.56 15.45 -7.51
C GLY A 3 8.69 14.54 -7.98
N THR A 4 9.22 13.78 -7.04
CA THR A 4 10.27 12.80 -7.28
C THR A 4 9.68 11.40 -7.30
N VAL A 5 9.90 10.66 -8.37
CA VAL A 5 9.46 9.26 -8.52
C VAL A 5 10.27 8.39 -7.57
N ILE A 6 9.57 7.55 -6.81
CA ILE A 6 10.19 6.55 -5.93
C ILE A 6 9.93 5.17 -6.54
N ARG A 7 11.01 4.45 -6.83
CA ARG A 7 10.97 3.07 -7.29
C ARG A 7 11.73 2.21 -6.29
N SER A 8 11.29 1.00 -6.09
CA SER A 8 11.89 0.10 -5.10
C SER A 8 12.28 -1.22 -5.75
N THR A 9 13.57 -1.50 -5.81
CA THR A 9 14.08 -2.79 -6.25
C THR A 9 13.60 -3.90 -5.31
N ALA A 10 13.52 -3.61 -4.01
CA ALA A 10 13.02 -4.57 -3.02
C ALA A 10 11.56 -4.93 -3.30
N LEU A 11 10.72 -3.96 -3.67
CA LEU A 11 9.33 -4.22 -4.04
C LEU A 11 9.27 -5.11 -5.28
N GLU A 12 10.06 -4.80 -6.31
CA GLU A 12 10.08 -5.59 -7.55
C GLU A 12 10.48 -7.04 -7.27
N LYS A 13 11.45 -7.25 -6.37
CA LYS A 13 11.88 -8.61 -5.99
C LYS A 13 10.85 -9.35 -5.15
N ALA A 14 10.11 -8.64 -4.31
CA ALA A 14 9.12 -9.22 -3.40
C ALA A 14 7.82 -9.58 -4.11
N HIS A 15 7.47 -8.85 -5.17
CA HIS A 15 6.18 -9.03 -5.85
C HIS A 15 6.22 -10.21 -6.81
N ALA A 16 5.15 -11.01 -6.84
CA ALA A 16 5.04 -12.15 -7.74
C ALA A 16 4.99 -11.75 -9.22
N HIS A 17 4.60 -10.51 -9.50
CA HIS A 17 4.47 -9.98 -10.86
C HIS A 17 5.25 -8.66 -11.02
N PRO A 18 6.60 -8.72 -10.98
CA PRO A 18 7.42 -7.50 -11.04
C PRO A 18 7.24 -6.71 -12.33
N GLU A 19 6.83 -7.36 -13.42
CA GLU A 19 6.53 -6.68 -14.70
C GLU A 19 5.40 -5.65 -14.55
N MET A 20 4.43 -5.88 -13.67
CA MET A 20 3.35 -4.92 -13.41
C MET A 20 3.90 -3.66 -12.72
N ILE A 21 4.86 -3.85 -11.82
CA ILE A 21 5.48 -2.74 -11.08
C ILE A 21 6.37 -1.92 -12.02
N ARG A 22 7.05 -2.57 -12.96
CA ARG A 22 7.97 -1.93 -13.91
C ARG A 22 7.32 -1.40 -15.18
N SER A 23 6.01 -1.60 -15.34
CA SER A 23 5.29 -1.29 -16.58
C SER A 23 5.40 0.17 -17.04
N GLY A 24 5.69 1.10 -16.11
CA GLY A 24 5.73 2.52 -16.41
C GLY A 24 4.36 3.19 -16.47
N ALA A 25 3.28 2.43 -16.26
CA ALA A 25 1.92 2.98 -16.25
C ALA A 25 1.67 3.87 -15.01
N PHE A 26 2.39 3.61 -13.92
CA PHE A 26 2.33 4.42 -12.70
C PHE A 26 3.66 4.33 -11.97
N SER A 27 3.88 5.25 -11.03
CA SER A 27 5.03 5.22 -10.13
C SER A 27 4.61 4.57 -8.81
N PRO A 28 5.40 3.63 -8.25
CA PRO A 28 5.07 3.04 -6.94
C PRO A 28 4.93 4.07 -5.85
N GLY A 29 5.77 5.11 -5.87
CA GLY A 29 5.66 6.24 -4.96
C GLY A 29 6.00 7.54 -5.65
N MET A 30 5.46 8.63 -5.10
CA MET A 30 5.74 9.99 -5.58
C MET A 30 5.95 10.88 -4.37
N LYS A 31 7.16 11.42 -4.24
CA LYS A 31 7.49 12.35 -3.16
C LYS A 31 7.28 13.78 -3.66
N ALA A 32 6.48 14.54 -2.91
CA ALA A 32 6.20 15.94 -3.22
C ALA A 32 6.36 16.76 -1.93
N GLY A 33 7.47 17.51 -1.82
CA GLY A 33 7.84 18.19 -0.59
C GLY A 33 8.00 17.17 0.54
N PRO A 34 7.37 17.40 1.72
CA PRO A 34 7.44 16.44 2.84
C PRO A 34 6.47 15.27 2.68
N PHE A 35 5.60 15.26 1.67
CA PHE A 35 4.61 14.21 1.46
C PHE A 35 5.13 13.10 0.55
N LEU A 36 4.74 11.88 0.86
CA LEU A 36 4.95 10.73 0.00
C LEU A 36 3.60 10.09 -0.31
N TYR A 37 3.30 9.93 -1.59
CA TYR A 37 2.10 9.27 -2.07
C TYR A 37 2.51 7.89 -2.57
N VAL A 38 1.89 6.85 -2.00
CA VAL A 38 2.13 5.47 -2.42
C VAL A 38 0.93 5.02 -3.25
N SER A 39 1.21 4.54 -4.45
CA SER A 39 0.18 4.05 -5.37
C SER A 39 -0.58 2.87 -4.78
N GLY A 40 -1.80 2.66 -5.27
CA GLY A 40 -2.60 1.50 -4.91
C GLY A 40 -1.83 0.20 -5.10
N CYS A 41 -1.85 -0.64 -4.07
CA CYS A 41 -1.16 -1.94 -4.06
C CYS A 41 -2.17 -3.06 -4.05
N ILE A 42 -1.93 -4.08 -4.88
CA ILE A 42 -2.68 -5.34 -4.91
C ILE A 42 -1.69 -6.46 -4.61
N ALA A 43 -2.14 -7.50 -3.91
CA ALA A 43 -1.30 -8.66 -3.60
C ALA A 43 -0.82 -9.35 -4.88
N GLY A 44 0.39 -9.86 -4.86
CA GLY A 44 0.94 -10.65 -5.95
C GLY A 44 0.35 -12.05 -5.99
N ASP A 45 0.08 -12.64 -4.83
CA ASP A 45 -0.51 -13.98 -4.73
C ASP A 45 -2.01 -13.88 -4.40
N LEU A 46 -2.83 -13.93 -5.45
CA LEU A 46 -4.28 -13.80 -5.35
C LEU A 46 -4.98 -15.09 -4.90
N THR A 47 -4.23 -16.17 -4.64
CA THR A 47 -4.78 -17.39 -4.07
C THR A 47 -4.93 -17.30 -2.55
N LYS A 48 -4.31 -16.31 -1.93
CA LYS A 48 -4.39 -16.08 -0.48
C LYS A 48 -5.76 -15.52 -0.10
N ASP A 49 -6.13 -15.75 1.16
CA ASP A 49 -7.32 -15.12 1.77
C ASP A 49 -7.04 -13.63 2.07
N MET A 50 -8.02 -12.95 2.65
CA MET A 50 -7.88 -11.52 2.97
C MET A 50 -6.68 -11.27 3.90
N THR A 51 -6.48 -12.09 4.92
CA THR A 51 -5.36 -11.92 5.84
C THR A 51 -4.02 -11.97 5.09
N GLY A 52 -3.85 -12.96 4.22
CA GLY A 52 -2.64 -13.11 3.42
C GLY A 52 -2.44 -11.97 2.43
N GLN A 53 -3.50 -11.58 1.71
CA GLN A 53 -3.41 -10.48 0.75
C GLN A 53 -3.09 -9.16 1.46
N ALA A 54 -3.73 -8.88 2.59
CA ALA A 54 -3.48 -7.67 3.36
C ALA A 54 -2.04 -7.59 3.84
N ARG A 55 -1.49 -8.67 4.35
CA ARG A 55 -0.08 -8.70 4.79
C ARG A 55 0.89 -8.43 3.64
N GLU A 56 0.64 -9.00 2.47
CA GLU A 56 1.46 -8.68 1.30
C GLU A 56 1.38 -7.19 0.96
N GLU A 57 0.17 -6.63 0.91
CA GLU A 57 -0.03 -5.24 0.50
C GLU A 57 0.60 -4.26 1.48
N PHE A 58 0.43 -4.45 2.79
CA PHE A 58 1.11 -3.61 3.78
C PHE A 58 2.63 -3.76 3.71
N GLY A 59 3.10 -4.97 3.45
CA GLY A 59 4.52 -5.21 3.24
C GLY A 59 5.07 -4.45 2.03
N TYR A 60 4.32 -4.42 0.92
CA TYR A 60 4.71 -3.65 -0.27
C TYR A 60 4.74 -2.15 0.00
N VAL A 61 3.73 -1.63 0.69
CA VAL A 61 3.69 -0.22 1.10
C VAL A 61 4.93 0.12 1.92
N GLU A 62 5.28 -0.75 2.87
CA GLU A 62 6.46 -0.54 3.72
C GLU A 62 7.75 -0.46 2.90
N LEU A 63 7.90 -1.29 1.88
CA LEU A 63 9.07 -1.27 1.00
C LEU A 63 9.20 0.05 0.24
N VAL A 64 8.07 0.59 -0.24
CA VAL A 64 8.09 1.90 -0.91
C VAL A 64 8.43 3.03 0.08
N LEU A 65 7.84 2.99 1.28
CA LEU A 65 8.15 3.95 2.34
C LEU A 65 9.65 3.95 2.65
N GLN A 66 10.23 2.77 2.87
CA GLN A 66 11.64 2.61 3.22
C GLN A 66 12.56 3.17 2.13
N GLU A 67 12.23 2.94 0.86
CA GLU A 67 13.02 3.47 -0.27
C GLU A 67 13.09 4.99 -0.24
N ALA A 68 12.03 5.65 0.20
CA ALA A 68 11.97 7.10 0.27
C ALA A 68 12.47 7.66 1.62
N GLY A 69 12.88 6.80 2.54
CA GLY A 69 13.36 7.21 3.87
C GLY A 69 12.24 7.46 4.88
N TYR A 70 11.05 6.92 4.63
CA TYR A 70 9.89 7.01 5.51
C TYR A 70 9.66 5.68 6.23
N THR A 71 8.85 5.72 7.28
CA THR A 71 8.41 4.52 8.01
C THR A 71 6.89 4.47 8.08
N LEU A 72 6.35 3.35 8.55
CA LEU A 72 4.91 3.22 8.77
C LEU A 72 4.38 4.29 9.75
N ALA A 73 5.20 4.72 10.72
CA ALA A 73 4.81 5.78 11.66
C ALA A 73 4.59 7.14 10.98
N ASP A 74 5.10 7.33 9.77
CA ASP A 74 4.93 8.57 9.00
C ASP A 74 3.64 8.59 8.18
N VAL A 75 2.92 7.47 8.11
CA VAL A 75 1.67 7.39 7.35
C VAL A 75 0.58 8.21 8.04
N VAL A 76 -0.03 9.13 7.30
CA VAL A 76 -1.07 10.02 7.84
C VAL A 76 -2.46 9.68 7.29
N LYS A 77 -2.53 9.00 6.14
CA LYS A 77 -3.80 8.60 5.52
C LYS A 77 -3.68 7.24 4.87
N LEU A 78 -4.71 6.41 5.07
CA LEU A 78 -4.82 5.08 4.48
C LEU A 78 -6.20 4.94 3.83
N HIS A 79 -6.23 4.53 2.56
CA HIS A 79 -7.44 4.14 1.87
C HIS A 79 -7.44 2.64 1.63
N ALA A 80 -8.58 1.99 1.89
CA ALA A 80 -8.76 0.57 1.64
C ALA A 80 -10.01 0.33 0.79
N PHE A 81 -9.83 -0.42 -0.29
CA PHE A 81 -10.89 -0.80 -1.22
C PHE A 81 -11.05 -2.31 -1.09
N ILE A 82 -12.24 -2.76 -0.66
CA ILE A 82 -12.50 -4.15 -0.29
C ILE A 82 -13.64 -4.66 -1.15
N THR A 83 -13.50 -5.87 -1.71
CA THR A 83 -14.52 -6.40 -2.63
C THR A 83 -15.71 -7.03 -1.91
N ASP A 84 -15.55 -7.44 -0.65
CA ASP A 84 -16.62 -8.08 0.13
C ASP A 84 -16.56 -7.59 1.57
N GLN A 85 -17.66 -7.05 2.07
CA GLN A 85 -17.77 -6.55 3.44
C GLN A 85 -17.42 -7.62 4.48
N ALA A 86 -17.68 -8.89 4.20
CA ALA A 86 -17.35 -9.99 5.11
C ALA A 86 -15.86 -10.10 5.42
N ASN A 87 -14.99 -9.54 4.55
CA ASN A 87 -13.55 -9.55 4.73
C ASN A 87 -13.00 -8.37 5.52
N TYR A 88 -13.86 -7.43 5.93
CA TYR A 88 -13.38 -6.23 6.63
C TYR A 88 -12.69 -6.56 7.95
N ALA A 89 -13.24 -7.46 8.75
CA ALA A 89 -12.68 -7.80 10.07
C ALA A 89 -11.25 -8.35 9.94
N ALA A 90 -11.00 -9.22 8.96
CA ALA A 90 -9.67 -9.78 8.71
C ALA A 90 -8.68 -8.69 8.28
N TYR A 91 -9.09 -7.81 7.38
CA TYR A 91 -8.30 -6.64 6.98
C TYR A 91 -7.97 -5.76 8.20
N SER A 92 -8.98 -5.44 9.02
CA SER A 92 -8.81 -4.57 10.19
C SER A 92 -7.82 -5.15 11.20
N ALA A 93 -7.83 -6.47 11.38
CA ALA A 93 -6.87 -7.15 12.26
C ALA A 93 -5.43 -7.00 11.75
N VAL A 94 -5.22 -7.15 10.45
CA VAL A 94 -3.89 -6.96 9.85
C VAL A 94 -3.46 -5.50 9.94
N ARG A 95 -4.37 -4.56 9.68
CA ARG A 95 -4.07 -3.13 9.82
C ARG A 95 -3.51 -2.81 11.21
N LYS A 96 -4.07 -3.40 12.27
CA LYS A 96 -3.59 -3.22 13.64
C LYS A 96 -2.18 -3.76 13.86
N GLU A 97 -1.80 -4.82 13.14
CA GLU A 97 -0.44 -5.36 13.21
C GLU A 97 0.58 -4.34 12.71
N TYR A 98 0.25 -3.59 11.65
CA TYR A 98 1.15 -2.62 11.03
C TYR A 98 1.06 -1.24 11.68
N PHE A 99 -0.05 -0.88 12.29
CA PHE A 99 -0.26 0.39 12.97
C PHE A 99 -0.76 0.16 14.40
N PRO A 100 0.11 -0.37 15.29
CA PRO A 100 -0.32 -0.74 16.65
C PRO A 100 -0.58 0.46 17.55
N GLN A 101 -0.02 1.63 17.23
CA GLN A 101 -0.16 2.85 18.03
C GLN A 101 -0.42 4.02 17.10
N ASP A 102 -1.32 4.93 17.52
CA ASP A 102 -1.62 6.16 16.80
C ASP A 102 -1.86 5.89 15.30
N PRO A 103 -2.87 5.07 14.95
CA PRO A 103 -3.12 4.70 13.55
C PRO A 103 -3.44 5.93 12.70
N PRO A 104 -3.15 5.87 11.40
CA PRO A 104 -3.47 6.98 10.49
C PRO A 104 -4.97 7.18 10.34
N ALA A 105 -5.35 8.35 9.84
CA ALA A 105 -6.71 8.56 9.35
C ALA A 105 -6.99 7.52 8.26
N SER A 106 -8.15 6.89 8.30
CA SER A 106 -8.44 5.75 7.44
C SER A 106 -9.87 5.82 6.90
N THR A 107 -10.03 5.41 5.64
CA THR A 107 -11.33 5.20 5.01
C THR A 107 -11.31 3.86 4.31
N ALA A 108 -12.34 3.05 4.53
CA ALA A 108 -12.51 1.77 3.85
C ALA A 108 -13.88 1.77 3.16
N VAL A 109 -13.92 1.26 1.93
CA VAL A 109 -15.16 1.13 1.16
C VAL A 109 -15.24 -0.26 0.52
N VAL A 110 -16.46 -0.69 0.25
CA VAL A 110 -16.70 -1.89 -0.54
C VAL A 110 -16.91 -1.48 -1.99
N THR A 111 -16.16 -2.08 -2.91
CA THR A 111 -16.21 -1.77 -4.33
C THR A 111 -15.62 -2.91 -5.15
N GLY A 112 -15.84 -2.91 -6.46
CA GLY A 112 -15.11 -3.80 -7.36
C GLY A 112 -13.66 -3.33 -7.53
N LEU A 113 -12.77 -4.26 -7.86
CA LEU A 113 -11.38 -3.97 -8.20
C LEU A 113 -11.09 -4.39 -9.64
N LEU A 114 -10.06 -3.78 -10.23
CA LEU A 114 -9.72 -4.00 -11.64
C LEU A 114 -9.10 -5.37 -11.88
N VAL A 115 -8.50 -6.00 -10.86
CA VAL A 115 -7.82 -7.29 -11.01
C VAL A 115 -8.69 -8.39 -10.42
N PRO A 116 -9.15 -9.36 -11.24
CA PRO A 116 -9.93 -10.49 -10.74
C PRO A 116 -9.15 -11.28 -9.69
N GLY A 117 -9.82 -11.61 -8.59
CA GLY A 117 -9.20 -12.35 -7.48
C GLY A 117 -8.59 -11.46 -6.40
N ALA A 118 -8.37 -10.18 -6.68
CA ALA A 118 -7.93 -9.24 -5.65
C ALA A 118 -9.09 -8.98 -4.68
N LEU A 119 -8.83 -9.14 -3.38
CA LEU A 119 -9.81 -8.90 -2.32
C LEU A 119 -9.67 -7.51 -1.72
N LEU A 120 -8.53 -6.87 -1.93
CA LEU A 120 -8.14 -5.62 -1.28
C LEU A 120 -7.21 -4.83 -2.20
N GLU A 121 -7.36 -3.53 -2.18
CA GLU A 121 -6.35 -2.60 -2.68
C GLU A 121 -6.18 -1.49 -1.65
N ILE A 122 -4.94 -1.13 -1.32
CA ILE A 122 -4.67 -0.03 -0.39
C ILE A 122 -3.74 0.99 -1.02
N ASP A 123 -3.90 2.24 -0.63
CA ASP A 123 -2.94 3.32 -0.89
C ASP A 123 -2.73 4.13 0.37
N VAL A 124 -1.60 4.80 0.49
CA VAL A 124 -1.30 5.62 1.65
C VAL A 124 -0.69 6.95 1.25
N VAL A 125 -0.83 7.92 2.15
CA VAL A 125 -0.09 9.18 2.13
C VAL A 125 0.74 9.25 3.41
N ALA A 126 2.02 9.54 3.28
CA ALA A 126 2.93 9.72 4.41
C ALA A 126 3.46 11.14 4.43
N TYR A 127 3.83 11.60 5.62
CA TYR A 127 4.41 12.93 5.85
C TYR A 127 5.62 12.79 6.75
N LYS A 128 6.69 13.45 6.35
CA LYS A 128 7.89 13.55 7.19
C LYS A 128 8.52 14.91 6.91
N ALA A 129 8.60 15.74 7.95
CA ALA A 129 9.19 17.07 7.80
C ALA A 129 10.63 16.94 7.30
N ASP A 130 10.98 17.77 6.32
CA ASP A 130 12.37 17.89 5.87
C ASP A 130 13.18 18.59 6.95
N ASP A 131 14.33 18.03 7.27
CA ASP A 131 15.27 18.62 8.24
C ASP A 131 16.08 19.75 7.61
#